data_1a9e6658f4edf039f8def11261220e33
#
_entry.id   1a9e6658f4edf039f8def11261220e33
#
_cell.length_a   1.000
_cell.length_b   1.000
_cell.length_c   1.000
_cell.angle_alpha   90.00
_cell.angle_beta   90.00
_cell.angle_gamma   90.00
#
_symmetry.space_group_name_H-M   'P 1'
#
loop_
_entity.id
_entity.type
_entity.pdbx_description
1 polymer ?
#
loop_
_entity_poly.entity_id
_entity_poly.type
_entity_poly.pdbx_seq_one_letter_code
_entity_poly.pdbx_strand_id
1 'polypeptide(L)'
;MDTGAIYRSVGYFARQRGVDPADEAAVEALLPEIRLEMLYGEDGLQHMILNGTDVTKEIRLPEISMYASQVSAIPAVRAFLLGMQRDMA
;
A
#
# COMPACT_ATOMS: atom_id res chain seq x y z
N MET A 1 -0.78 -0.16 -14.49
CA MET A 1 -0.59 0.24 -13.09
C MET A 1 -0.15 -0.97 -12.28
N ASP A 2 0.84 -0.82 -11.42
CA ASP A 2 1.34 -1.91 -10.59
C ASP A 2 0.51 -2.01 -9.31
N THR A 3 -0.50 -2.89 -9.32
CA THR A 3 -1.36 -3.08 -8.15
C THR A 3 -0.62 -3.74 -7.00
N GLY A 4 0.42 -4.53 -7.30
CA GLY A 4 1.25 -5.14 -6.26
C GLY A 4 1.94 -4.11 -5.39
N ALA A 5 2.42 -3.02 -6.00
CA ALA A 5 3.05 -1.94 -5.25
C ALA A 5 2.07 -1.26 -4.30
N ILE A 6 0.80 -1.13 -4.70
CA ILE A 6 -0.23 -0.54 -3.85
C ILE A 6 -0.52 -1.43 -2.64
N TYR A 7 -0.68 -2.75 -2.85
CA TYR A 7 -0.88 -3.69 -1.74
C TYR A 7 0.31 -3.70 -0.79
N ARG A 8 1.52 -3.64 -1.34
CA ARG A 8 2.73 -3.59 -0.51
C ARG A 8 2.80 -2.32 0.31
N SER A 9 2.36 -1.20 -0.24
CA SER A 9 2.33 0.06 0.49
C SER A 9 1.35 0.00 1.66
N VAL A 10 0.17 -0.58 1.45
CA VAL A 10 -0.80 -0.78 2.54
C VAL A 10 -0.22 -1.70 3.60
N GLY A 11 0.40 -2.82 3.19
CA GLY A 11 1.03 -3.75 4.11
C GLY A 11 2.16 -3.10 4.91
N TYR A 12 2.98 -2.30 4.25
CA TYR A 12 4.06 -1.57 4.90
C TYR A 12 3.52 -0.61 5.97
N PHE A 13 2.45 0.11 5.64
CA PHE A 13 1.82 1.02 6.60
C PHE A 13 1.28 0.27 7.82
N ALA A 14 0.64 -0.88 7.59
CA ALA A 14 0.16 -1.71 8.68
C ALA A 14 1.31 -2.15 9.59
N ARG A 15 2.44 -2.53 8.99
CA ARG A 15 3.63 -2.91 9.76
C ARG A 15 4.15 -1.76 10.61
N GLN A 16 4.22 -0.56 10.04
CA GLN A 16 4.68 0.62 10.78
C GLN A 16 3.79 0.96 11.96
N ARG A 17 2.50 0.69 11.83
CA ARG A 17 1.53 0.94 12.91
C ARG A 17 1.41 -0.22 13.88
N GLY A 18 2.17 -1.30 13.68
CA GLY A 18 2.10 -2.47 14.54
C GLY A 18 0.78 -3.22 14.43
N VAL A 19 0.12 -3.12 13.29
CA VAL A 19 -1.17 -3.76 13.04
C VAL A 19 -0.95 -5.10 12.35
N ASP A 20 -1.66 -6.14 12.84
CA ASP A 20 -1.63 -7.46 12.22
C ASP A 20 -2.33 -7.39 10.86
N PRO A 21 -1.63 -7.72 9.77
CA PRO A 21 -2.23 -7.64 8.42
C PRO A 21 -3.36 -8.64 8.20
N ALA A 22 -3.51 -9.63 9.07
CA ALA A 22 -4.63 -10.57 9.03
C ALA A 22 -5.85 -10.06 9.79
N ASP A 23 -5.72 -8.99 10.57
CA ASP A 23 -6.82 -8.40 11.32
C ASP A 23 -7.57 -7.40 10.43
N GLU A 24 -8.65 -7.86 9.83
CA GLU A 24 -9.41 -7.05 8.87
C GLU A 24 -9.89 -5.72 9.47
N ALA A 25 -10.44 -5.75 10.67
CA ALA A 25 -10.98 -4.54 11.29
C ALA A 25 -9.88 -3.51 11.56
N ALA A 26 -8.73 -3.97 12.04
CA ALA A 26 -7.60 -3.09 12.32
C ALA A 26 -7.03 -2.48 11.04
N VAL A 27 -6.93 -3.27 9.98
CA VAL A 27 -6.44 -2.79 8.69
C VAL A 27 -7.43 -1.79 8.08
N GLU A 28 -8.73 -2.08 8.15
CA GLU A 28 -9.75 -1.16 7.65
C GLU A 28 -9.66 0.21 8.33
N ALA A 29 -9.37 0.22 9.62
CA ALA A 29 -9.24 1.45 10.38
C ALA A 29 -8.06 2.31 9.92
N LEU A 30 -7.06 1.71 9.29
CA LEU A 30 -5.89 2.44 8.76
C LEU A 30 -6.16 3.10 7.42
N LEU A 31 -7.07 2.56 6.63
CA LEU A 31 -7.26 2.99 5.25
C LEU A 31 -7.52 4.50 5.09
N PRO A 32 -8.35 5.14 5.93
CA PRO A 32 -8.57 6.59 5.81
C PRO A 32 -7.31 7.42 6.04
N GLU A 33 -6.29 6.87 6.68
CA GLU A 33 -5.04 7.57 6.95
C GLU A 33 -4.04 7.44 5.81
N ILE A 34 -4.30 6.56 4.84
CA ILE A 34 -3.36 6.25 3.77
C ILE A 34 -3.58 7.18 2.59
N ARG A 35 -2.53 7.90 2.20
CA ARG A 35 -2.48 8.68 0.97
C ARG A 35 -1.32 8.15 0.15
N LEU A 36 -1.65 7.58 -1.01
CA LEU A 36 -0.65 7.05 -1.91
C LEU A 36 -0.60 7.85 -3.20
N GLU A 37 0.61 8.15 -3.64
CA GLU A 37 0.85 8.76 -4.94
C GLU A 37 1.85 7.90 -5.69
N MET A 38 1.68 7.84 -6.99
CA MET A 38 2.56 7.10 -7.87
C MET A 38 3.22 8.09 -8.81
N LEU A 39 4.53 8.25 -8.72
CA LEU A 39 5.29 9.21 -9.50
C LEU A 39 6.37 8.50 -10.30
N TYR A 40 6.71 9.05 -11.45
CA TYR A 40 7.87 8.62 -12.22
C TYR A 40 9.02 9.57 -11.93
N GLY A 41 10.14 9.02 -11.44
CA GLY A 41 11.33 9.79 -11.14
C GLY A 41 12.16 10.12 -12.36
N GLU A 42 13.19 10.93 -12.18
CA GLU A 42 14.15 11.27 -13.24
C GLU A 42 14.89 10.04 -13.76
N ASP A 43 14.96 8.99 -12.93
CA ASP A 43 15.55 7.72 -13.29
C ASP A 43 14.65 6.88 -14.20
N GLY A 44 13.44 7.37 -14.52
CA GLY A 44 12.47 6.63 -15.33
C GLY A 44 11.74 5.54 -14.56
N LEU A 45 12.01 5.40 -13.27
CA LEU A 45 11.37 4.37 -12.44
C LEU A 45 10.14 4.90 -11.73
N GLN A 46 9.20 3.98 -11.47
CA GLN A 46 8.00 4.29 -10.71
C GLN A 46 8.34 4.38 -9.23
N HIS A 47 7.92 5.46 -8.60
CA HIS A 47 8.10 5.68 -7.17
C HIS A 47 6.74 5.69 -6.47
N MET A 48 6.68 5.05 -5.30
CA MET A 48 5.49 5.06 -4.45
C MET A 48 5.72 6.02 -3.30
N ILE A 49 4.82 6.99 -3.18
CA ILE A 49 4.89 7.99 -2.12
C ILE A 49 3.74 7.72 -1.15
N LEU A 50 4.07 7.33 0.06
CA LEU A 50 3.11 7.04 1.12
C LEU A 50 3.12 8.17 2.13
N ASN A 51 2.02 8.90 2.21
CA ASN A 51 1.86 10.03 3.13
C ASN A 51 3.06 11.00 3.05
N GLY A 52 3.48 11.30 1.83
CA GLY A 52 4.56 12.23 1.57
C GLY A 52 5.97 11.64 1.64
N THR A 53 6.10 10.36 1.92
CA THR A 53 7.40 9.69 2.04
C THR A 53 7.57 8.68 0.93
N ASP A 54 8.72 8.72 0.24
CA ASP A 54 9.05 7.73 -0.79
C ASP A 54 9.38 6.40 -0.11
N VAL A 55 8.54 5.40 -0.38
CA VAL A 55 8.68 4.06 0.21
C VAL A 55 9.03 3.01 -0.83
N THR A 56 9.52 3.43 -1.99
CA THR A 56 9.78 2.55 -3.13
C THR A 56 10.69 1.37 -2.76
N LYS A 57 11.70 1.60 -1.95
CA LYS A 57 12.64 0.54 -1.54
C LYS A 57 12.05 -0.30 -0.40
N GLU A 58 11.42 0.33 0.54
CA GLU A 58 10.88 -0.32 1.74
C GLU A 58 9.81 -1.33 1.40
N ILE A 59 8.95 -1.03 0.42
CA ILE A 59 7.88 -1.96 0.04
C ILE A 59 8.39 -3.19 -0.70
N ARG A 60 9.67 -3.21 -1.10
CA ARG A 60 10.27 -4.36 -1.77
C ARG A 60 10.98 -5.32 -0.83
N LEU A 61 11.03 -5.00 0.46
CA LEU A 61 11.62 -5.89 1.45
C LEU A 61 10.86 -7.22 1.49
N PRO A 62 11.55 -8.35 1.65
CA PRO A 62 10.90 -9.67 1.64
C PRO A 62 9.76 -9.81 2.64
N GLU A 63 9.91 -9.26 3.84
CA GLU A 63 8.86 -9.32 4.86
C GLU A 63 7.58 -8.59 4.43
N ILE A 64 7.68 -7.60 3.57
CA ILE A 64 6.51 -6.84 3.10
C ILE A 64 5.67 -7.67 2.12
N SER A 65 6.27 -8.63 1.43
CA SER A 65 5.51 -9.53 0.55
C SER A 65 4.43 -10.29 1.30
N MET A 66 4.74 -10.75 2.51
CA MET A 66 3.78 -11.45 3.35
C MET A 66 2.63 -10.52 3.77
N TYR A 67 2.98 -9.30 4.18
CA TYR A 67 1.97 -8.30 4.54
C TYR A 67 1.06 -7.98 3.37
N ALA A 68 1.64 -7.80 2.18
CA ALA A 68 0.88 -7.50 0.97
C ALA A 68 -0.10 -8.63 0.64
N SER A 69 0.36 -9.88 0.75
CA SER A 69 -0.48 -11.04 0.49
C SER A 69 -1.68 -11.09 1.44
N GLN A 70 -1.46 -10.80 2.71
CA GLN A 70 -2.52 -10.85 3.71
C GLN A 70 -3.51 -9.71 3.55
N VAL A 71 -3.05 -8.47 3.33
CA VAL A 71 -3.96 -7.34 3.16
C VAL A 71 -4.74 -7.43 1.86
N SER A 72 -4.17 -8.05 0.82
CA SER A 72 -4.86 -8.20 -0.46
C SER A 72 -6.08 -9.11 -0.38
N ALA A 73 -6.17 -9.93 0.64
CA ALA A 73 -7.31 -10.80 0.86
C ALA A 73 -8.49 -10.07 1.54
N ILE A 74 -8.26 -8.86 2.06
CA ILE A 74 -9.27 -8.10 2.76
C ILE A 74 -10.14 -7.32 1.77
N PRO A 75 -11.47 -7.56 1.73
CA PRO A 75 -12.35 -6.88 0.77
C PRO A 75 -12.29 -5.36 0.83
N ALA A 76 -12.18 -4.77 2.02
CA ALA A 76 -12.09 -3.33 2.17
C ALA A 76 -10.82 -2.77 1.53
N VAL A 77 -9.70 -3.49 1.58
CA VAL A 77 -8.45 -3.08 0.93
C VAL A 77 -8.61 -3.10 -0.59
N ARG A 78 -9.29 -4.11 -1.11
CA ARG A 78 -9.57 -4.19 -2.55
C ARG A 78 -10.45 -3.03 -3.02
N ALA A 79 -11.47 -2.69 -2.23
CA ALA A 79 -12.34 -1.55 -2.55
C ALA A 79 -11.56 -0.24 -2.50
N PHE A 80 -10.69 -0.08 -1.51
CA PHE A 80 -9.81 1.07 -1.38
C PHE A 80 -8.91 1.22 -2.60
N LEU A 81 -8.33 0.11 -3.06
CA LEU A 81 -7.46 0.10 -4.22
C LEU A 81 -8.20 0.51 -5.49
N LEU A 82 -9.44 0.03 -5.67
CA LEU A 82 -10.25 0.42 -6.82
C LEU A 82 -10.55 1.92 -6.82
N GLY A 83 -10.82 2.49 -5.64
CA GLY A 83 -11.03 3.93 -5.52
C GLY A 83 -9.78 4.71 -5.88
N MET A 84 -8.62 4.24 -5.45
CA MET A 84 -7.34 4.85 -5.79
C MET A 84 -7.06 4.80 -7.28
N GLN A 85 -7.30 3.66 -7.91
CA GLN A 85 -7.09 3.51 -9.35
C GLN A 85 -7.96 4.48 -10.14
N ARG A 86 -9.18 4.68 -9.68
CA ARG A 86 -10.11 5.63 -10.30
C ARG A 86 -9.60 7.07 -10.18
N ASP A 87 -9.04 7.42 -9.02
CA ASP A 87 -8.53 8.75 -8.77
C ASP A 87 -7.23 9.03 -9.53
N MET A 88 -6.46 7.98 -9.81
CA MET A 88 -5.18 8.08 -10.54
C MET A 88 -5.35 8.02 -12.05
N ALA A 89 -6.51 7.63 -12.53
CA ALA A 89 -6.74 7.44 -13.97
C ALA A 89 -6.82 8.76 -14.75
#